data_a2687aae02c99bfcc33ba0541b938de3
#
_entry.id   a2687aae02c99bfcc33ba0541b938de3
#
_cell.length_a   1.000
_cell.length_b   1.000
_cell.length_c   1.000
_cell.angle_alpha   90.00
_cell.angle_beta   90.00
_cell.angle_gamma   90.00
#
_symmetry.space_group_name_H-M   'P 1'
#
loop_
_entity.id
_entity.type
_entity.pdbx_description
1 polymer ?
#
loop_
_entity_poly.entity_id
_entity_poly.type
_entity_poly.pdbx_seq_one_letter_code
_entity_poly.pdbx_strand_id
1 'polypeptide(L)'
;MKILGIESSCDECAASVVEDGRRILSNIVLSQVDFHKPWYGVVPEIASRKHIEWIRPVVQDALAEAGVSAEELDAIAVTFRPGLIGSLLVGLSFAKGLAWALGKPLVGVDHILAHLYAPHLEQEISYPYLGVLVSGGHTIIARVERSDSIEVLGTTIDDACGEAFDKVAKFYEIGFPGGVAIDKLARTGDSRAFQFPKPSLHKGDALYDVSYSGLKTAVIHQSAQFWDGKSEKNLPNIAASFQKIGRAHV
;
A
#
# COMPACT_ATOMS: atom_id res chain seq x y z
N MET A 1 13.92 -23.65 -6.45
CA MET A 1 14.69 -22.43 -6.10
C MET A 1 13.98 -21.73 -4.97
N LYS A 2 14.68 -21.50 -3.84
CA LYS A 2 14.14 -20.84 -2.63
C LYS A 2 14.68 -19.41 -2.53
N ILE A 3 13.82 -18.42 -2.47
CA ILE A 3 14.22 -17.01 -2.40
C ILE A 3 13.63 -16.39 -1.13
N LEU A 4 14.47 -15.69 -0.37
CA LEU A 4 14.03 -14.84 0.73
C LEU A 4 13.70 -13.46 0.17
N GLY A 5 12.44 -13.04 0.29
CA GLY A 5 11.98 -11.69 -0.02
C GLY A 5 11.93 -10.83 1.24
N ILE A 6 12.38 -9.57 1.14
CA ILE A 6 12.38 -8.59 2.23
C ILE A 6 11.69 -7.32 1.76
N GLU A 7 10.68 -6.87 2.51
CA GLU A 7 9.91 -5.65 2.25
C GLU A 7 9.98 -4.71 3.46
N SER A 8 10.38 -3.48 3.22
CA SER A 8 10.47 -2.42 4.24
C SER A 8 10.22 -1.03 3.68
N SER A 9 9.41 -0.91 2.62
CA SER A 9 9.27 0.35 1.88
C SER A 9 8.49 1.44 2.62
N CYS A 10 7.59 1.08 3.55
CA CYS A 10 6.75 2.04 4.27
C CYS A 10 6.63 1.70 5.76
N ASP A 11 5.51 1.19 6.20
CA ASP A 11 5.18 0.95 7.62
C ASP A 11 4.90 -0.53 7.94
N GLU A 12 5.08 -1.43 7.01
CA GLU A 12 5.16 -2.86 7.23
C GLU A 12 6.60 -3.35 7.08
N CYS A 13 7.06 -4.13 8.08
CA CYS A 13 8.31 -4.88 8.00
C CYS A 13 7.97 -6.33 7.71
N ALA A 14 8.33 -6.81 6.53
CA ALA A 14 7.95 -8.15 6.11
C ALA A 14 9.12 -8.95 5.53
N ALA A 15 9.05 -10.27 5.72
CA ALA A 15 9.91 -11.24 5.04
C ALA A 15 9.13 -12.51 4.69
N SER A 16 9.45 -13.08 3.56
CA SER A 16 8.84 -14.32 3.05
C SER A 16 9.86 -15.22 2.40
N VAL A 17 9.64 -16.52 2.47
CA VAL A 17 10.39 -17.50 1.66
C VAL A 17 9.45 -18.05 0.61
N VAL A 18 9.84 -17.88 -0.65
CA VAL A 18 9.07 -18.36 -1.81
C VAL A 18 9.88 -19.39 -2.59
N GLU A 19 9.27 -20.51 -2.90
CA GLU A 19 9.87 -21.58 -3.69
C GLU A 19 9.32 -21.56 -5.12
N ASP A 20 10.23 -21.65 -6.09
CA ASP A 20 9.94 -21.76 -7.52
C ASP A 20 8.98 -20.67 -8.06
N GLY A 21 9.07 -19.46 -7.44
CA GLY A 21 8.34 -18.27 -7.86
C GLY A 21 6.85 -18.24 -7.53
N ARG A 22 6.30 -19.30 -6.91
CA ARG A 22 4.84 -19.39 -6.62
C ARG A 22 4.52 -19.94 -5.25
N ARG A 23 5.25 -20.94 -4.78
CA ARG A 23 4.94 -21.60 -3.51
C ARG A 23 5.43 -20.75 -2.35
N ILE A 24 4.51 -20.15 -1.63
CA ILE A 24 4.80 -19.40 -0.40
C ILE A 24 5.06 -20.42 0.70
N LEU A 25 6.30 -20.47 1.22
CA LEU A 25 6.69 -21.32 2.35
C LEU A 25 6.48 -20.60 3.68
N SER A 26 6.64 -19.27 3.70
CA SER A 26 6.37 -18.42 4.86
C SER A 26 6.02 -17.00 4.41
N ASN A 27 5.29 -16.27 5.28
CA ASN A 27 5.02 -14.86 5.05
C ASN A 27 4.80 -14.15 6.40
N ILE A 28 5.84 -13.54 6.92
CA ILE A 28 5.82 -12.81 8.18
C ILE A 28 5.68 -11.32 7.91
N VAL A 29 4.67 -10.70 8.52
CA VAL A 29 4.40 -9.26 8.38
C VAL A 29 4.20 -8.65 9.75
N LEU A 30 5.00 -7.64 10.10
CA LEU A 30 4.81 -6.80 11.27
C LEU A 30 4.37 -5.40 10.84
N SER A 31 3.14 -5.04 11.20
CA SER A 31 2.59 -3.73 10.88
C SER A 31 2.84 -2.72 11.99
N GLN A 32 3.18 -1.51 11.59
CA GLN A 32 3.45 -0.38 12.47
C GLN A 32 2.22 0.52 12.68
N VAL A 33 1.05 0.13 12.22
CA VAL A 33 -0.20 0.92 12.28
C VAL A 33 -0.45 1.49 13.67
N ASP A 34 -0.24 0.71 14.74
CA ASP A 34 -0.49 1.17 16.11
C ASP A 34 0.47 2.28 16.55
N PHE A 35 1.70 2.31 16.02
CA PHE A 35 2.67 3.38 16.30
C PHE A 35 2.34 4.67 15.55
N HIS A 36 1.64 4.56 14.43
CA HIS A 36 1.28 5.70 13.58
C HIS A 36 -0.12 6.28 13.90
N LYS A 37 -0.98 5.53 14.58
CA LYS A 37 -2.33 5.98 14.99
C LYS A 37 -2.37 7.34 15.64
N PRO A 38 -1.48 7.70 16.60
CA PRO A 38 -1.52 9.01 17.25
C PRO A 38 -1.30 10.19 16.29
N TRP A 39 -0.67 9.90 15.12
CA TRP A 39 -0.32 10.91 14.12
C TRP A 39 -1.32 10.95 12.95
N TYR A 40 -2.25 9.97 12.91
CA TYR A 40 -3.19 9.80 11.78
C TYR A 40 -2.46 9.72 10.42
N GLY A 41 -1.36 8.99 10.36
CA GLY A 41 -0.57 8.81 9.15
C GLY A 41 0.85 8.36 9.48
N VAL A 42 1.55 7.85 8.47
CA VAL A 42 2.89 7.31 8.62
C VAL A 42 3.90 8.43 8.92
N VAL A 43 4.69 8.25 9.98
CA VAL A 43 5.82 9.12 10.35
C VAL A 43 7.11 8.44 9.91
N PRO A 44 7.83 8.97 8.89
CA PRO A 44 8.98 8.29 8.27
C PRO A 44 10.10 7.92 9.24
N GLU A 45 10.35 8.77 10.24
CA GLU A 45 11.39 8.51 11.23
C GLU A 45 11.01 7.37 12.19
N ILE A 46 9.75 7.31 12.61
CA ILE A 46 9.24 6.18 13.42
C ILE A 46 9.33 4.90 12.59
N ALA A 47 8.89 4.95 11.33
CA ALA A 47 8.92 3.80 10.43
C ALA A 47 10.34 3.23 10.29
N SER A 48 11.33 4.06 9.97
CA SER A 48 12.72 3.60 9.79
C SER A 48 13.31 3.01 11.08
N ARG A 49 13.04 3.60 12.25
CA ARG A 49 13.50 3.08 13.55
C ARG A 49 12.89 1.71 13.87
N LYS A 50 11.60 1.53 13.59
CA LYS A 50 10.93 0.24 13.80
C LYS A 50 11.45 -0.84 12.86
N HIS A 51 11.78 -0.50 11.61
CA HIS A 51 12.44 -1.46 10.72
C HIS A 51 13.80 -1.93 11.26
N ILE A 52 14.61 -1.05 11.86
CA ILE A 52 15.89 -1.45 12.48
C ILE A 52 15.66 -2.48 13.58
N GLU A 53 14.63 -2.29 14.41
CA GLU A 53 14.30 -3.21 15.50
C GLU A 53 13.77 -4.56 14.98
N TRP A 54 13.00 -4.56 13.90
CA TRP A 54 12.17 -5.69 13.47
C TRP A 54 12.75 -6.54 12.34
N ILE A 55 13.61 -5.97 11.49
CA ILE A 55 14.08 -6.65 10.27
C ILE A 55 14.72 -8.01 10.55
N ARG A 56 15.55 -8.08 11.60
CA ARG A 56 16.23 -9.33 11.97
C ARG A 56 15.25 -10.39 12.50
N PRO A 57 14.42 -10.13 13.52
CA PRO A 57 13.44 -11.13 13.99
C PRO A 57 12.47 -11.55 12.90
N VAL A 58 11.96 -10.64 12.06
CA VAL A 58 11.05 -10.96 10.95
C VAL A 58 11.69 -11.94 9.96
N VAL A 59 12.97 -11.73 9.61
CA VAL A 59 13.68 -12.66 8.71
C VAL A 59 13.93 -14.00 9.41
N GLN A 60 14.27 -14.02 10.69
CA GLN A 60 14.46 -15.26 11.44
C GLN A 60 13.16 -16.07 11.53
N ASP A 61 12.05 -15.41 11.82
CA ASP A 61 10.73 -16.05 11.89
C ASP A 61 10.30 -16.59 10.50
N ALA A 62 10.56 -15.83 9.42
CA ALA A 62 10.26 -16.28 8.06
C ALA A 62 11.05 -17.55 7.68
N LEU A 63 12.32 -17.63 8.01
CA LEU A 63 13.13 -18.83 7.78
C LEU A 63 12.65 -20.01 8.64
N ALA A 64 12.34 -19.76 9.92
CA ALA A 64 11.86 -20.78 10.84
C ALA A 64 10.51 -21.36 10.40
N GLU A 65 9.55 -20.50 10.03
CA GLU A 65 8.24 -20.92 9.53
C GLU A 65 8.36 -21.73 8.23
N ALA A 66 9.26 -21.31 7.34
CA ALA A 66 9.53 -22.03 6.10
C ALA A 66 10.23 -23.37 6.32
N GLY A 67 10.82 -23.61 7.49
CA GLY A 67 11.67 -24.79 7.75
C GLY A 67 12.95 -24.79 6.89
N VAL A 68 13.50 -23.61 6.56
CA VAL A 68 14.63 -23.42 5.66
C VAL A 68 15.77 -22.71 6.41
N SER A 69 16.98 -23.25 6.32
CA SER A 69 18.15 -22.54 6.80
C SER A 69 18.59 -21.44 5.83
N ALA A 70 19.32 -20.44 6.31
CA ALA A 70 19.76 -19.35 5.44
C ALA A 70 20.71 -19.80 4.34
N GLU A 71 21.50 -20.85 4.59
CA GLU A 71 22.42 -21.49 3.64
C GLU A 71 21.70 -22.17 2.47
N GLU A 72 20.46 -22.66 2.69
CA GLU A 72 19.62 -23.32 1.68
C GLU A 72 18.96 -22.33 0.72
N LEU A 73 19.02 -21.03 0.99
CA LEU A 73 18.51 -20.02 0.06
C LEU A 73 19.35 -19.97 -1.21
N ASP A 74 18.69 -19.78 -2.33
CA ASP A 74 19.35 -19.58 -3.63
C ASP A 74 19.64 -18.11 -3.94
N ALA A 75 18.80 -17.20 -3.43
CA ALA A 75 18.96 -15.75 -3.59
C ALA A 75 18.23 -14.98 -2.48
N ILE A 76 18.56 -13.69 -2.35
CA ILE A 76 17.86 -12.73 -1.51
C ILE A 76 17.28 -11.65 -2.40
N ALA A 77 15.98 -11.38 -2.27
CA ALA A 77 15.28 -10.29 -2.94
C ALA A 77 14.93 -9.21 -1.93
N VAL A 78 15.00 -7.94 -2.31
CA VAL A 78 14.66 -6.83 -1.41
C VAL A 78 14.05 -5.68 -2.18
N THR A 79 13.01 -5.08 -1.63
CA THR A 79 12.44 -3.85 -2.18
C THR A 79 13.44 -2.70 -2.07
N PHE A 80 13.71 -2.03 -3.21
CA PHE A 80 14.68 -0.93 -3.26
C PHE A 80 14.06 0.42 -3.67
N ARG A 81 12.84 0.40 -4.24
CA ARG A 81 12.04 1.58 -4.65
C ARG A 81 10.61 1.17 -5.04
N PRO A 82 9.66 2.15 -5.14
CA PRO A 82 9.64 3.38 -4.38
C PRO A 82 9.34 3.12 -2.90
N GLY A 83 9.50 4.14 -2.06
CA GLY A 83 9.17 4.07 -0.64
C GLY A 83 9.90 5.12 0.20
N LEU A 84 9.71 5.06 1.51
CA LEU A 84 10.36 5.95 2.48
C LEU A 84 11.87 5.63 2.51
N ILE A 85 12.69 6.63 2.22
CA ILE A 85 14.14 6.44 2.04
C ILE A 85 14.81 5.78 3.26
N GLY A 86 14.45 6.19 4.49
CA GLY A 86 15.01 5.61 5.71
C GLY A 86 14.61 4.15 5.90
N SER A 87 13.37 3.79 5.60
CA SER A 87 12.85 2.43 5.68
C SER A 87 13.49 1.52 4.63
N LEU A 88 13.56 1.97 3.36
CA LEU A 88 14.24 1.26 2.28
C LEU A 88 15.73 1.01 2.58
N LEU A 89 16.43 2.00 3.16
CA LEU A 89 17.83 1.86 3.53
C LEU A 89 18.06 0.75 4.56
N VAL A 90 17.15 0.56 5.52
CA VAL A 90 17.24 -0.51 6.52
C VAL A 90 17.17 -1.87 5.83
N GLY A 91 16.10 -2.13 5.05
CA GLY A 91 15.92 -3.41 4.34
C GLY A 91 17.06 -3.70 3.38
N LEU A 92 17.44 -2.71 2.56
CA LEU A 92 18.49 -2.86 1.57
C LEU A 92 19.86 -3.13 2.21
N SER A 93 20.20 -2.43 3.31
CA SER A 93 21.48 -2.63 4.00
C SER A 93 21.53 -4.01 4.68
N PHE A 94 20.43 -4.43 5.31
CA PHE A 94 20.31 -5.75 5.90
C PHE A 94 20.45 -6.85 4.83
N ALA A 95 19.68 -6.75 3.74
CA ALA A 95 19.72 -7.72 2.66
C ALA A 95 21.10 -7.83 2.00
N LYS A 96 21.79 -6.69 1.79
CA LYS A 96 23.18 -6.66 1.28
C LYS A 96 24.14 -7.39 2.22
N GLY A 97 24.06 -7.10 3.51
CA GLY A 97 24.90 -7.74 4.52
C GLY A 97 24.67 -9.26 4.59
N LEU A 98 23.41 -9.68 4.56
CA LEU A 98 23.02 -11.09 4.56
C LEU A 98 23.48 -11.81 3.29
N ALA A 99 23.22 -11.23 2.12
CA ALA A 99 23.64 -11.79 0.84
C ALA A 99 25.15 -11.96 0.74
N TRP A 100 25.89 -10.95 1.20
CA TRP A 100 27.35 -11.00 1.23
C TRP A 100 27.87 -12.09 2.18
N ALA A 101 27.33 -12.17 3.39
CA ALA A 101 27.73 -13.16 4.40
C ALA A 101 27.48 -14.60 3.94
N LEU A 102 26.39 -14.83 3.19
CA LEU A 102 26.02 -16.16 2.68
C LEU A 102 26.60 -16.46 1.30
N GLY A 103 27.25 -15.51 0.63
CA GLY A 103 27.73 -15.65 -0.74
C GLY A 103 26.59 -15.87 -1.76
N LYS A 104 25.39 -15.28 -1.51
CA LYS A 104 24.21 -15.46 -2.36
C LYS A 104 23.94 -14.24 -3.24
N PRO A 105 23.31 -14.40 -4.41
CA PRO A 105 22.87 -13.28 -5.24
C PRO A 105 21.86 -12.39 -4.49
N LEU A 106 21.96 -11.07 -4.74
CA LEU A 106 21.00 -10.07 -4.28
C LEU A 106 20.23 -9.52 -5.46
N VAL A 107 18.90 -9.48 -5.35
CA VAL A 107 17.99 -8.97 -6.37
C VAL A 107 17.21 -7.79 -5.83
N GLY A 108 17.31 -6.62 -6.49
CA GLY A 108 16.47 -5.46 -6.19
C GLY A 108 15.09 -5.61 -6.84
N VAL A 109 14.03 -5.42 -6.07
CA VAL A 109 12.64 -5.52 -6.53
C VAL A 109 11.98 -4.15 -6.43
N ASP A 110 11.27 -3.75 -7.49
CA ASP A 110 10.42 -2.57 -7.48
C ASP A 110 9.10 -2.90 -6.77
N HIS A 111 8.72 -2.08 -5.78
CA HIS A 111 7.54 -2.26 -4.95
C HIS A 111 6.24 -2.31 -5.77
N ILE A 112 6.12 -1.46 -6.79
CA ILE A 112 4.93 -1.40 -7.66
C ILE A 112 4.84 -2.68 -8.50
N LEU A 113 5.96 -3.15 -9.06
CA LEU A 113 6.00 -4.42 -9.79
C LEU A 113 5.65 -5.59 -8.90
N ALA A 114 6.13 -5.60 -7.64
CA ALA A 114 5.81 -6.64 -6.68
C ALA A 114 4.30 -6.69 -6.39
N HIS A 115 3.65 -5.54 -6.18
CA HIS A 115 2.21 -5.48 -6.01
C HIS A 115 1.43 -5.99 -7.22
N LEU A 116 1.83 -5.58 -8.43
CA LEU A 116 1.18 -6.01 -9.67
C LEU A 116 1.41 -7.50 -9.95
N TYR A 117 2.53 -8.06 -9.47
CA TYR A 117 2.83 -9.49 -9.60
C TYR A 117 2.11 -10.36 -8.55
N ALA A 118 1.78 -9.83 -7.38
CA ALA A 118 1.24 -10.60 -6.26
C ALA A 118 0.08 -11.56 -6.63
N PRO A 119 -0.88 -11.21 -7.51
CA PRO A 119 -1.94 -12.13 -7.92
C PRO A 119 -1.45 -13.42 -8.59
N HIS A 120 -0.25 -13.41 -9.21
CA HIS A 120 0.35 -14.62 -9.81
C HIS A 120 0.77 -15.68 -8.78
N LEU A 121 0.88 -15.30 -7.51
CA LEU A 121 1.17 -16.25 -6.43
C LEU A 121 -0.02 -17.18 -6.16
N GLU A 122 -1.26 -16.70 -6.40
CA GLU A 122 -2.49 -17.47 -6.17
C GLU A 122 -3.04 -18.12 -7.45
N GLN A 123 -2.94 -17.42 -8.59
CA GLN A 123 -3.50 -17.88 -9.86
C GLN A 123 -2.58 -17.59 -11.02
N GLU A 124 -2.71 -18.35 -12.09
CA GLU A 124 -2.00 -18.09 -13.33
C GLU A 124 -2.73 -17.00 -14.13
N ILE A 125 -2.03 -15.91 -14.42
CA ILE A 125 -2.57 -14.77 -15.18
C ILE A 125 -1.76 -14.63 -16.46
N SER A 126 -2.47 -14.64 -17.59
CA SER A 126 -1.82 -14.47 -18.91
C SER A 126 -1.44 -13.00 -19.15
N TYR A 127 -0.27 -12.78 -19.69
CA TYR A 127 0.17 -11.48 -20.15
C TYR A 127 -0.33 -11.19 -21.57
N PRO A 128 -0.57 -9.91 -21.97
CA PRO A 128 -0.64 -8.76 -21.08
C PRO A 128 -1.95 -8.70 -20.31
N TYR A 129 -1.96 -8.01 -19.15
CA TYR A 129 -3.18 -7.75 -18.39
C TYR A 129 -3.23 -6.31 -17.88
N LEU A 130 -4.44 -5.84 -17.53
CA LEU A 130 -4.63 -4.56 -16.87
C LEU A 130 -4.48 -4.75 -15.35
N GLY A 131 -3.46 -4.09 -14.79
CA GLY A 131 -3.23 -4.03 -13.35
C GLY A 131 -3.74 -2.71 -12.78
N VAL A 132 -4.49 -2.78 -11.69
CA VAL A 132 -4.95 -1.62 -10.92
C VAL A 132 -4.43 -1.75 -9.52
N LEU A 133 -3.50 -0.85 -9.15
CA LEU A 133 -2.95 -0.76 -7.81
C LEU A 133 -3.59 0.41 -7.07
N VAL A 134 -4.21 0.12 -5.94
CA VAL A 134 -4.82 1.12 -5.05
C VAL A 134 -4.36 0.85 -3.63
N SER A 135 -3.57 1.75 -3.09
CA SER A 135 -3.00 1.65 -1.75
C SER A 135 -2.99 2.99 -1.01
N GLY A 136 -2.41 3.00 0.19
CA GLY A 136 -2.18 4.22 0.96
C GLY A 136 -1.23 5.20 0.28
N GLY A 137 -0.21 4.69 -0.46
CA GLY A 137 0.82 5.51 -1.09
C GLY A 137 0.71 5.62 -2.61
N HIS A 138 -0.04 4.72 -3.26
CA HIS A 138 -0.05 4.63 -4.73
C HIS A 138 -1.46 4.40 -5.28
N THR A 139 -1.74 5.05 -6.41
CA THR A 139 -2.89 4.75 -7.27
C THR A 139 -2.42 4.76 -8.71
N ILE A 140 -2.37 3.57 -9.32
CA ILE A 140 -1.77 3.35 -10.63
C ILE A 140 -2.68 2.42 -11.43
N ILE A 141 -2.90 2.76 -12.70
CA ILE A 141 -3.49 1.89 -13.71
C ILE A 141 -2.38 1.58 -14.71
N ALA A 142 -2.06 0.33 -14.90
CA ALA A 142 -0.96 -0.10 -15.75
C ALA A 142 -1.34 -1.28 -16.64
N ARG A 143 -0.80 -1.30 -17.84
CA ARG A 143 -0.75 -2.49 -18.67
C ARG A 143 0.52 -3.27 -18.32
N VAL A 144 0.34 -4.47 -17.81
CA VAL A 144 1.44 -5.35 -17.44
C VAL A 144 1.76 -6.25 -18.62
N GLU A 145 2.91 -6.00 -19.25
CA GLU A 145 3.35 -6.74 -20.44
C GLU A 145 4.05 -8.05 -20.06
N ARG A 146 4.80 -8.02 -18.96
CA ARG A 146 5.57 -9.13 -18.40
C ARG A 146 5.83 -8.85 -16.92
N SER A 147 6.38 -9.81 -16.20
CA SER A 147 6.73 -9.68 -14.77
C SER A 147 7.70 -8.52 -14.45
N ASP A 148 8.47 -8.08 -15.44
CA ASP A 148 9.51 -7.04 -15.32
C ASP A 148 9.20 -5.77 -16.14
N SER A 149 8.04 -5.71 -16.80
CA SER A 149 7.71 -4.62 -17.74
C SER A 149 6.26 -4.19 -17.63
N ILE A 150 6.07 -2.92 -17.31
CA ILE A 150 4.76 -2.28 -17.25
C ILE A 150 4.73 -1.01 -18.10
N GLU A 151 3.58 -0.73 -18.67
CA GLU A 151 3.22 0.56 -19.26
C GLU A 151 2.21 1.25 -18.33
N VAL A 152 2.59 2.36 -17.71
CA VAL A 152 1.68 3.13 -16.86
C VAL A 152 0.71 3.89 -17.75
N LEU A 153 -0.59 3.57 -17.65
CA LEU A 153 -1.67 4.21 -18.42
C LEU A 153 -2.23 5.43 -17.70
N GLY A 154 -2.23 5.40 -16.37
CA GLY A 154 -2.70 6.50 -15.54
C GLY A 154 -2.22 6.36 -14.10
N THR A 155 -2.16 7.48 -13.42
CA THR A 155 -1.75 7.57 -12.01
C THR A 155 -2.52 8.68 -11.31
N THR A 156 -2.42 8.71 -9.98
CA THR A 156 -2.85 9.92 -9.28
C THR A 156 -1.84 11.03 -9.52
N ILE A 157 -2.35 12.24 -9.78
CA ILE A 157 -1.50 13.44 -9.96
C ILE A 157 -1.22 14.17 -8.64
N ASP A 158 -1.85 13.71 -7.55
CA ASP A 158 -1.75 14.33 -6.21
C ASP A 158 -1.85 13.26 -5.12
N ASP A 159 -2.84 13.30 -4.23
CA ASP A 159 -3.01 12.28 -3.20
C ASP A 159 -3.29 10.89 -3.81
N ALA A 160 -2.73 9.84 -3.23
CA ALA A 160 -3.21 8.49 -3.51
C ALA A 160 -4.62 8.28 -2.95
N CYS A 161 -5.34 7.29 -3.47
CA CYS A 161 -6.70 6.99 -3.02
C CYS A 161 -6.76 6.77 -1.49
N GLY A 162 -5.94 5.87 -0.96
CA GLY A 162 -5.91 5.59 0.48
C GLY A 162 -5.45 6.79 1.31
N GLU A 163 -4.48 7.57 0.82
CA GLU A 163 -4.05 8.82 1.46
C GLU A 163 -5.19 9.84 1.58
N ALA A 164 -6.02 9.97 0.54
CA ALA A 164 -7.19 10.84 0.60
C ALA A 164 -8.21 10.35 1.65
N PHE A 165 -8.40 9.02 1.78
CA PHE A 165 -9.23 8.44 2.82
C PHE A 165 -8.67 8.71 4.22
N ASP A 166 -7.36 8.55 4.43
CA ASP A 166 -6.71 8.85 5.70
C ASP A 166 -6.83 10.33 6.08
N LYS A 167 -6.65 11.24 5.12
CA LYS A 167 -6.78 12.69 5.35
C LYS A 167 -8.22 13.10 5.67
N VAL A 168 -9.22 12.51 5.02
CA VAL A 168 -10.65 12.74 5.34
C VAL A 168 -10.97 12.17 6.73
N ALA A 169 -10.52 10.96 7.03
CA ALA A 169 -10.71 10.35 8.34
C ALA A 169 -10.06 11.16 9.47
N LYS A 170 -8.86 11.69 9.23
CA LYS A 170 -8.17 12.59 10.17
C LYS A 170 -8.96 13.87 10.42
N PHE A 171 -9.50 14.49 9.35
CA PHE A 171 -10.29 15.72 9.49
C PHE A 171 -11.53 15.53 10.37
N TYR A 172 -12.20 14.38 10.25
CA TYR A 172 -13.38 14.05 11.05
C TYR A 172 -13.06 13.28 12.34
N GLU A 173 -11.79 13.04 12.65
CA GLU A 173 -11.33 12.33 13.86
C GLU A 173 -11.95 10.92 14.02
N ILE A 174 -12.26 10.24 12.90
CA ILE A 174 -12.94 8.93 12.90
C ILE A 174 -12.01 7.72 13.00
N GLY A 175 -10.69 7.94 12.97
CA GLY A 175 -9.70 6.89 13.21
C GLY A 175 -8.67 6.71 12.10
N PHE A 176 -7.73 5.78 12.34
CA PHE A 176 -6.66 5.37 11.43
C PHE A 176 -6.47 3.84 11.49
N PRO A 177 -6.26 3.13 10.36
CA PRO A 177 -6.26 3.62 8.97
C PRO A 177 -7.63 4.16 8.53
N GLY A 178 -7.61 5.28 7.80
CA GLY A 178 -8.82 6.03 7.44
C GLY A 178 -9.76 5.26 6.53
N GLY A 179 -9.23 4.47 5.58
CA GLY A 179 -10.03 3.63 4.70
C GLY A 179 -10.91 2.64 5.48
N VAL A 180 -10.34 1.98 6.49
CA VAL A 180 -11.07 1.04 7.37
C VAL A 180 -12.13 1.76 8.21
N ALA A 181 -11.78 2.93 8.76
CA ALA A 181 -12.70 3.72 9.59
C ALA A 181 -13.88 4.24 8.76
N ILE A 182 -13.61 4.78 7.57
CA ILE A 182 -14.64 5.24 6.63
C ILE A 182 -15.53 4.09 6.18
N ASP A 183 -14.97 2.92 5.84
CA ASP A 183 -15.75 1.75 5.40
C ASP A 183 -16.75 1.29 6.48
N LYS A 184 -16.30 1.20 7.72
CA LYS A 184 -17.17 0.82 8.84
C LYS A 184 -18.32 1.80 9.01
N LEU A 185 -18.03 3.09 8.96
CA LEU A 185 -19.01 4.16 9.15
C LEU A 185 -19.99 4.24 7.97
N ALA A 186 -19.49 4.08 6.75
CA ALA A 186 -20.28 4.14 5.53
C ALA A 186 -21.38 3.06 5.44
N ARG A 187 -21.21 1.93 6.13
CA ARG A 187 -22.20 0.82 6.12
C ARG A 187 -23.57 1.21 6.64
N THR A 188 -23.64 2.25 7.48
CA THR A 188 -24.88 2.75 8.08
C THR A 188 -25.39 4.04 7.43
N GLY A 189 -24.67 4.56 6.42
CA GLY A 189 -24.97 5.81 5.75
C GLY A 189 -25.68 5.65 4.40
N ASP A 190 -26.33 6.72 3.96
CA ASP A 190 -26.85 6.82 2.59
C ASP A 190 -25.79 7.38 1.63
N SER A 191 -25.37 6.56 0.69
CA SER A 191 -24.37 6.92 -0.31
C SER A 191 -24.84 7.92 -1.38
N ARG A 192 -26.09 8.37 -1.32
CA ARG A 192 -26.71 9.37 -2.21
C ARG A 192 -27.01 10.69 -1.49
N ALA A 193 -26.72 10.76 -0.19
CA ALA A 193 -27.02 11.94 0.63
C ALA A 193 -26.21 13.19 0.20
N PHE A 194 -24.98 12.99 -0.30
CA PHE A 194 -24.12 14.07 -0.77
C PHE A 194 -23.58 13.77 -2.16
N GLN A 195 -23.38 14.82 -2.96
CA GLN A 195 -22.77 14.73 -4.29
C GLN A 195 -21.39 15.35 -4.27
N PHE A 196 -20.37 14.55 -4.47
CA PHE A 196 -18.98 14.98 -4.56
C PHE A 196 -18.46 14.87 -6.00
N PRO A 197 -17.45 15.66 -6.38
CA PRO A 197 -16.85 15.58 -7.71
C PRO A 197 -16.16 14.22 -7.92
N LYS A 198 -16.14 13.79 -9.17
CA LYS A 198 -15.41 12.59 -9.58
C LYS A 198 -13.90 12.86 -9.60
N PRO A 199 -13.05 11.93 -9.17
CA PRO A 199 -11.59 12.11 -9.21
C PRO A 199 -11.00 12.00 -10.62
N SER A 200 -11.70 11.41 -11.58
CA SER A 200 -11.20 11.22 -12.95
C SER A 200 -11.08 12.54 -13.73
N LEU A 201 -9.96 12.73 -14.39
CA LEU A 201 -9.65 13.95 -15.16
C LEU A 201 -10.20 13.92 -16.58
N HIS A 202 -10.16 12.77 -17.26
CA HIS A 202 -10.71 12.51 -18.60
C HIS A 202 -10.36 13.57 -19.67
N LYS A 203 -9.14 14.11 -19.67
CA LYS A 203 -8.73 15.15 -20.61
C LYS A 203 -7.40 14.81 -21.30
N GLY A 204 -7.43 14.78 -22.64
CA GLY A 204 -6.22 14.62 -23.45
C GLY A 204 -5.39 13.40 -23.05
N ASP A 205 -4.10 13.61 -22.85
CA ASP A 205 -3.16 12.56 -22.47
C ASP A 205 -3.38 12.03 -21.03
N ALA A 206 -4.16 12.74 -20.21
CA ALA A 206 -4.51 12.37 -18.82
C ALA A 206 -5.83 11.58 -18.74
N LEU A 207 -6.13 10.75 -19.75
CA LEU A 207 -7.42 10.04 -19.85
C LEU A 207 -7.70 9.13 -18.64
N TYR A 208 -6.67 8.50 -18.11
CA TYR A 208 -6.75 7.57 -16.98
C TYR A 208 -6.18 8.13 -15.68
N ASP A 209 -5.73 9.39 -15.67
CA ASP A 209 -5.25 10.03 -14.47
C ASP A 209 -6.39 10.44 -13.55
N VAL A 210 -6.10 10.45 -12.25
CA VAL A 210 -7.05 10.82 -11.21
C VAL A 210 -6.48 11.88 -10.28
N SER A 211 -7.36 12.69 -9.67
CA SER A 211 -7.04 13.66 -8.63
C SER A 211 -7.92 13.40 -7.41
N TYR A 212 -7.35 12.87 -6.36
CA TYR A 212 -8.06 12.64 -5.10
C TYR A 212 -8.01 13.85 -4.16
N SER A 213 -7.03 14.74 -4.30
CA SER A 213 -6.98 15.99 -3.53
C SER A 213 -8.18 16.88 -3.79
N GLY A 214 -8.67 16.93 -5.03
CA GLY A 214 -9.90 17.63 -5.38
C GLY A 214 -11.13 17.05 -4.68
N LEU A 215 -11.27 15.74 -4.69
CA LEU A 215 -12.34 15.02 -4.00
C LEU A 215 -12.26 15.25 -2.48
N LYS A 216 -11.10 15.04 -1.87
CA LYS A 216 -10.86 15.30 -0.44
C LYS A 216 -11.26 16.72 -0.03
N THR A 217 -10.82 17.71 -0.79
CA THR A 217 -11.11 19.12 -0.52
C THR A 217 -12.62 19.40 -0.61
N ALA A 218 -13.30 18.85 -1.62
CA ALA A 218 -14.74 18.99 -1.75
C ALA A 218 -15.49 18.38 -0.56
N VAL A 219 -15.08 17.19 -0.09
CA VAL A 219 -15.68 16.55 1.09
C VAL A 219 -15.53 17.43 2.33
N ILE A 220 -14.33 17.95 2.58
CA ILE A 220 -14.04 18.80 3.74
C ILE A 220 -14.82 20.12 3.68
N HIS A 221 -14.83 20.81 2.54
CA HIS A 221 -15.50 22.11 2.41
C HIS A 221 -17.01 22.02 2.35
N GLN A 222 -17.57 21.05 1.59
CA GLN A 222 -19.02 20.92 1.50
C GLN A 222 -19.64 20.48 2.81
N SER A 223 -18.98 19.59 3.53
CA SER A 223 -19.49 19.11 4.81
C SER A 223 -19.51 20.20 5.89
N ALA A 224 -18.62 21.19 5.82
CA ALA A 224 -18.67 22.34 6.72
C ALA A 224 -20.02 23.09 6.64
N GLN A 225 -20.76 22.96 5.55
CA GLN A 225 -22.10 23.53 5.39
C GLN A 225 -23.21 22.67 6.05
N PHE A 226 -22.94 21.38 6.28
CA PHE A 226 -23.96 20.41 6.74
C PHE A 226 -23.61 19.74 8.06
N TRP A 227 -22.38 19.86 8.51
CA TRP A 227 -21.91 19.26 9.75
C TRP A 227 -21.70 20.34 10.82
N ASP A 228 -22.61 20.36 11.78
CA ASP A 228 -22.60 21.30 12.91
C ASP A 228 -21.68 20.86 14.07
N GLY A 229 -20.86 19.82 13.86
CA GLY A 229 -19.98 19.22 14.88
C GLY A 229 -20.69 18.39 15.93
N LYS A 230 -22.03 18.27 15.87
CA LYS A 230 -22.88 17.58 16.86
C LYS A 230 -23.80 16.50 16.27
N SER A 231 -24.00 16.52 14.96
CA SER A 231 -24.91 15.60 14.30
C SER A 231 -24.23 14.30 13.91
N GLU A 232 -24.23 13.31 14.80
CA GLU A 232 -23.77 11.94 14.51
C GLU A 232 -24.44 11.31 13.29
N LYS A 233 -25.61 11.82 12.87
CA LYS A 233 -26.38 11.28 11.74
C LYS A 233 -25.80 11.61 10.37
N ASN A 234 -25.07 12.71 10.21
CA ASN A 234 -24.54 13.13 8.90
C ASN A 234 -23.21 12.48 8.57
N LEU A 235 -22.39 12.14 9.55
CA LEU A 235 -21.08 11.57 9.33
C LEU A 235 -21.11 10.21 8.60
N PRO A 236 -21.99 9.25 8.93
CA PRO A 236 -22.17 8.04 8.12
C PRO A 236 -22.56 8.32 6.67
N ASN A 237 -23.41 9.32 6.41
CA ASN A 237 -23.83 9.70 5.07
C ASN A 237 -22.69 10.34 4.28
N ILE A 238 -21.86 11.19 4.93
CA ILE A 238 -20.65 11.75 4.33
C ILE A 238 -19.69 10.61 3.94
N ALA A 239 -19.42 9.70 4.88
CA ALA A 239 -18.55 8.55 4.67
C ALA A 239 -19.03 7.67 3.52
N ALA A 240 -20.34 7.35 3.48
CA ALA A 240 -20.94 6.52 2.44
C ALA A 240 -20.90 7.19 1.05
N SER A 241 -21.19 8.49 0.98
CA SER A 241 -21.17 9.25 -0.27
C SER A 241 -19.73 9.43 -0.79
N PHE A 242 -18.77 9.72 0.10
CA PHE A 242 -17.36 9.80 -0.23
C PHE A 242 -16.80 8.47 -0.73
N GLN A 243 -17.06 7.38 0.02
CA GLN A 243 -16.60 6.04 -0.35
C GLN A 243 -17.15 5.60 -1.72
N LYS A 244 -18.42 5.88 -2.01
CA LYS A 244 -19.03 5.55 -3.30
C LYS A 244 -18.29 6.21 -4.46
N ILE A 245 -17.98 7.49 -4.34
CA ILE A 245 -17.26 8.24 -5.40
C ILE A 245 -15.80 7.79 -5.48
N GLY A 246 -15.13 7.61 -4.34
CA GLY A 246 -13.76 7.13 -4.30
C GLY A 246 -13.58 5.75 -4.94
N ARG A 247 -14.50 4.82 -4.70
CA ARG A 247 -14.47 3.46 -5.27
C ARG A 247 -14.95 3.35 -6.73
N ALA A 248 -15.83 4.24 -7.17
CA ALA A 248 -16.45 4.13 -8.49
C ALA A 248 -15.51 4.55 -9.65
N HIS A 249 -14.31 5.00 -9.34
CA HIS A 249 -13.39 5.59 -10.31
C HIS A 249 -11.95 5.09 -10.17
N VAL A 250 -11.79 3.95 -9.51
CA VAL A 250 -10.56 3.16 -9.46
C VAL A 250 -10.73 1.89 -10.27
#